data_63664754543a0e7d945db7301457459b
#
_entry.id   63664754543a0e7d945db7301457459b
#
_cell.length_a   1.000
_cell.length_b   1.000
_cell.length_c   1.000
_cell.angle_alpha   90.00
_cell.angle_beta   90.00
_cell.angle_gamma   90.00
#
_symmetry.space_group_name_H-M   'P 1'
#
loop_
_entity.id
_entity.type
_entity.pdbx_description
1 polymer ?
#
loop_
_entity_poly.entity_id
_entity_poly.type
_entity_poly.pdbx_seq_one_letter_code
_entity_poly.pdbx_strand_id
1 'polypeptide(L)'
;MAALLISSFDEFATYNGKELGVSEYLKITQEQINMFADATLDHQWIHTDPKRAAAETQFKSTIAHGYLTLSLVPHLWDQIAEFRNIKMMINYGIEKFKFNQPVLVNNEVRLRAKLHSIANLRGITKFEVDVTLEIKDNPKPA
;
A
#
# COMPACT_ATOMS: atom_id res chain seq x y z
N MET A 1 -8.78 1.35 13.82
CA MET A 1 -8.06 2.44 14.50
C MET A 1 -8.49 3.78 13.97
N ALA A 2 -8.54 4.78 14.82
CA ALA A 2 -8.80 6.13 14.36
C ALA A 2 -7.56 6.68 13.64
N ALA A 3 -7.76 7.29 12.48
CA ALA A 3 -6.70 7.96 11.74
C ALA A 3 -6.18 9.18 12.52
N LEU A 4 -4.91 9.52 12.30
CA LEU A 4 -4.36 10.79 12.75
C LEU A 4 -5.08 11.92 12.01
N LEU A 5 -5.53 12.91 12.74
CA LEU A 5 -6.16 14.08 12.14
C LEU A 5 -5.12 15.18 11.93
N ILE A 6 -4.89 15.54 10.67
CA ILE A 6 -3.91 16.55 10.28
C ILE A 6 -4.66 17.74 9.67
N SER A 7 -4.60 18.89 10.32
CA SER A 7 -5.35 20.08 9.91
C SER A 7 -4.47 21.19 9.32
N SER A 8 -3.15 21.11 9.47
CA SER A 8 -2.22 22.12 8.98
C SER A 8 -0.85 21.53 8.66
N PHE A 9 -0.07 22.28 7.89
CA PHE A 9 1.34 21.96 7.63
C PHE A 9 2.14 21.85 8.93
N ASP A 10 1.99 22.82 9.82
CA ASP A 10 2.77 22.85 11.08
C ASP A 10 2.45 21.65 11.96
N GLU A 11 1.19 21.25 12.01
CA GLU A 11 0.78 20.06 12.76
C GLU A 11 1.41 18.80 12.17
N PHE A 12 1.37 18.67 10.84
CA PHE A 12 1.97 17.51 10.17
C PHE A 12 3.50 17.48 10.36
N ALA A 13 4.15 18.64 10.32
CA ALA A 13 5.59 18.76 10.51
C ALA A 13 6.06 18.24 11.86
N THR A 14 5.21 18.25 12.88
CA THR A 14 5.55 17.71 14.21
C THR A 14 5.81 16.21 14.19
N TYR A 15 5.30 15.52 13.19
CA TYR A 15 5.50 14.07 13.01
C TYR A 15 6.73 13.72 12.16
N ASN A 16 7.50 14.71 11.71
CA ASN A 16 8.67 14.46 10.88
C ASN A 16 9.64 13.47 11.54
N GLY A 17 9.97 12.40 10.83
CA GLY A 17 10.82 11.32 11.35
C GLY A 17 10.11 10.32 12.25
N LYS A 18 8.81 10.46 12.48
CA LYS A 18 8.03 9.61 13.39
C LYS A 18 7.11 8.66 12.64
N GLU A 19 6.82 7.51 13.26
CA GLU A 19 5.79 6.61 12.77
C GLU A 19 4.42 7.28 12.90
N LEU A 20 3.65 7.18 11.83
CA LEU A 20 2.29 7.74 11.78
C LEU A 20 1.23 6.73 12.19
N GLY A 21 1.49 5.45 11.99
CA GLY A 21 0.58 4.38 12.38
C GLY A 21 0.55 3.22 11.39
N VAL A 22 -0.43 2.36 11.58
CA VAL A 22 -0.70 1.20 10.73
C VAL A 22 -2.18 1.18 10.34
N SER A 23 -2.46 0.69 9.14
CA SER A 23 -3.84 0.46 8.69
C SER A 23 -4.41 -0.83 9.29
N GLU A 24 -5.71 -1.05 9.09
CA GLU A 24 -6.30 -2.37 9.28
C GLU A 24 -5.78 -3.35 8.22
N TYR A 25 -5.90 -4.64 8.51
CA TYR A 25 -5.60 -5.67 7.52
C TYR A 25 -6.67 -5.73 6.45
N LEU A 26 -6.24 -5.90 5.21
CA LEU A 26 -7.09 -6.09 4.04
C LEU A 26 -6.78 -7.44 3.41
N LYS A 27 -7.79 -8.27 3.23
CA LYS A 27 -7.66 -9.55 2.56
C LYS A 27 -7.60 -9.35 1.05
N ILE A 28 -6.61 -9.94 0.41
CA ILE A 28 -6.45 -9.90 -1.05
C ILE A 28 -7.17 -11.11 -1.64
N THR A 29 -8.27 -10.87 -2.33
CA THR A 29 -9.10 -11.93 -2.90
C THR A 29 -8.75 -12.20 -4.36
N GLN A 30 -9.08 -13.41 -4.84
CA GLN A 30 -8.93 -13.73 -6.26
C GLN A 30 -9.77 -12.81 -7.14
N GLU A 31 -10.96 -12.44 -6.69
CA GLU A 31 -11.82 -11.51 -7.40
C GLU A 31 -11.14 -10.16 -7.62
N GLN A 32 -10.51 -9.62 -6.58
CA GLN A 32 -9.78 -8.36 -6.68
C GLN A 32 -8.59 -8.47 -7.63
N ILE A 33 -7.86 -9.58 -7.58
CA ILE A 33 -6.73 -9.84 -8.49
C ILE A 33 -7.24 -9.90 -9.93
N ASN A 34 -8.35 -10.58 -10.19
CA ASN A 34 -8.93 -10.66 -11.51
C ASN A 34 -9.39 -9.29 -12.04
N MET A 35 -10.00 -8.48 -11.19
CA MET A 35 -10.39 -7.10 -11.56
C MET A 35 -9.17 -6.25 -11.92
N PHE A 36 -8.09 -6.39 -11.18
CA PHE A 36 -6.85 -5.68 -11.48
C PHE A 36 -6.23 -6.16 -12.79
N ALA A 37 -6.24 -7.46 -13.04
CA ALA A 37 -5.78 -8.02 -14.31
C ALA A 37 -6.57 -7.46 -15.50
N ASP A 38 -7.89 -7.35 -15.36
CA ASP A 38 -8.75 -6.78 -16.39
C ASP A 38 -8.47 -5.29 -16.62
N ALA A 39 -8.26 -4.54 -15.53
CA ALA A 39 -8.00 -3.09 -15.60
C ALA A 39 -6.66 -2.75 -16.24
N THR A 40 -5.64 -3.59 -16.02
CA THR A 40 -4.26 -3.36 -16.48
C THR A 40 -3.85 -4.20 -17.69
N LEU A 41 -4.69 -5.16 -18.07
CA LEU A 41 -4.43 -6.13 -19.15
C LEU A 41 -3.29 -7.09 -18.83
N ASP A 42 -2.89 -7.21 -17.58
CA ASP A 42 -1.92 -8.20 -17.12
C ASP A 42 -2.64 -9.44 -16.64
N HIS A 43 -2.87 -10.37 -17.58
CA HIS A 43 -3.57 -11.63 -17.33
C HIS A 43 -2.61 -12.81 -17.19
N GLN A 44 -1.38 -12.58 -16.73
CA GLN A 44 -0.44 -13.69 -16.54
C GLN A 44 -1.04 -14.76 -15.64
N TRP A 45 -0.87 -16.02 -16.03
CA TRP A 45 -1.53 -17.14 -15.37
C TRP A 45 -1.20 -17.31 -13.88
N ILE A 46 -0.03 -16.85 -13.44
CA ILE A 46 0.35 -16.89 -12.02
C ILE A 46 -0.60 -16.08 -11.14
N HIS A 47 -1.34 -15.12 -11.71
CA HIS A 47 -2.31 -14.29 -11.03
C HIS A 47 -3.74 -14.76 -11.24
N THR A 48 -4.06 -15.32 -12.40
CA THR A 48 -5.44 -15.49 -12.88
C THR A 48 -5.90 -16.93 -13.00
N ASP A 49 -5.00 -17.90 -12.94
CA ASP A 49 -5.34 -19.33 -13.09
C ASP A 49 -5.01 -20.12 -11.83
N PRO A 50 -5.97 -20.25 -10.89
CA PRO A 50 -5.73 -20.96 -9.64
C PRO A 50 -5.32 -22.43 -9.80
N LYS A 51 -5.87 -23.13 -10.78
CA LYS A 51 -5.55 -24.56 -11.02
C LYS A 51 -4.11 -24.72 -11.46
N ARG A 52 -3.72 -23.91 -12.44
CA ARG A 52 -2.35 -23.96 -12.96
C ARG A 52 -1.35 -23.47 -11.91
N ALA A 53 -1.68 -22.43 -11.18
CA ALA A 53 -0.82 -21.92 -10.10
C ALA A 53 -0.62 -22.97 -9.00
N ALA A 54 -1.67 -23.70 -8.62
CA ALA A 54 -1.57 -24.78 -7.64
C ALA A 54 -0.66 -25.92 -8.11
N ALA A 55 -0.70 -26.25 -9.40
CA ALA A 55 0.07 -27.35 -9.97
C ALA A 55 1.51 -26.98 -10.29
N GLU A 56 1.76 -25.76 -10.80
CA GLU A 56 3.03 -25.40 -11.41
C GLU A 56 3.85 -24.37 -10.64
N THR A 57 3.31 -23.72 -9.61
CA THR A 57 4.09 -22.77 -8.80
C THR A 57 4.53 -23.36 -7.46
N GLN A 58 5.64 -22.84 -6.95
CA GLN A 58 6.11 -23.17 -5.60
C GLN A 58 5.17 -22.63 -4.53
N PHE A 59 4.34 -21.64 -4.84
CA PHE A 59 3.39 -21.03 -3.91
C PHE A 59 2.13 -21.87 -3.70
N LYS A 60 1.84 -22.82 -4.60
CA LYS A 60 0.64 -23.66 -4.60
C LYS A 60 -0.67 -22.89 -4.67
N SER A 61 -0.60 -21.63 -5.09
CA SER A 61 -1.74 -20.74 -5.28
C SER A 61 -1.38 -19.62 -6.22
N THR A 62 -2.37 -18.85 -6.65
CA THR A 62 -2.11 -17.60 -7.35
C THR A 62 -1.50 -16.57 -6.38
N ILE A 63 -0.81 -15.62 -6.95
CA ILE A 63 -0.24 -14.48 -6.23
C ILE A 63 -0.82 -13.18 -6.76
N ALA A 64 -0.91 -12.18 -5.90
CA ALA A 64 -1.30 -10.84 -6.32
C ALA A 64 -0.22 -10.22 -7.20
N HIS A 65 -0.64 -9.40 -8.17
CA HIS A 65 0.29 -8.53 -8.86
C HIS A 65 0.99 -7.62 -7.86
N GLY A 66 2.29 -7.46 -7.97
CA GLY A 66 2.99 -6.48 -7.15
C GLY A 66 2.42 -5.08 -7.35
N TYR A 67 2.07 -4.71 -8.57
CA TYR A 67 1.44 -3.42 -8.86
C TYR A 67 0.04 -3.28 -8.25
N LEU A 68 -0.69 -4.36 -8.01
CA LEU A 68 -1.94 -4.31 -7.25
C LEU A 68 -1.66 -3.90 -5.81
N THR A 69 -0.73 -4.57 -5.14
CA THR A 69 -0.42 -4.26 -3.74
C THR A 69 0.11 -2.84 -3.58
N LEU A 70 0.94 -2.38 -4.52
CA LEU A 70 1.36 -0.97 -4.56
C LEU A 70 0.17 -0.03 -4.71
N SER A 71 -0.77 -0.36 -5.59
CA SER A 71 -1.95 0.47 -5.85
C SER A 71 -2.92 0.55 -4.68
N LEU A 72 -2.81 -0.34 -3.69
CA LEU A 72 -3.61 -0.30 -2.46
C LEU A 72 -3.07 0.69 -1.42
N VAL A 73 -1.87 1.19 -1.61
CA VAL A 73 -1.25 2.12 -0.65
C VAL A 73 -2.13 3.34 -0.36
N PRO A 74 -2.71 4.04 -1.34
CA PRO A 74 -3.57 5.19 -1.04
C PRO A 74 -4.78 4.83 -0.17
N HIS A 75 -5.45 3.72 -0.46
CA HIS A 75 -6.59 3.26 0.34
C HIS A 75 -6.19 2.96 1.80
N LEU A 76 -5.08 2.28 1.98
CA LEU A 76 -4.59 1.94 3.33
C LEU A 76 -4.02 3.17 4.05
N TRP A 77 -3.44 4.11 3.31
CA TRP A 77 -2.96 5.38 3.83
C TRP A 77 -4.09 6.23 4.42
N ASP A 78 -5.24 6.26 3.77
CA ASP A 78 -6.39 7.01 4.25
C ASP A 78 -6.90 6.53 5.62
N GLN A 79 -6.57 5.30 6.00
CA GLN A 79 -6.87 4.78 7.33
C GLN A 79 -5.87 5.25 8.40
N ILE A 80 -4.68 5.69 7.99
CA ILE A 80 -3.62 6.11 8.90
C ILE A 80 -3.70 7.60 9.20
N ALA A 81 -3.95 8.42 8.19
CA ALA A 81 -3.99 9.87 8.31
C ALA A 81 -5.15 10.49 7.53
N GLU A 82 -5.93 11.30 8.22
CA GLU A 82 -6.99 12.10 7.64
C GLU A 82 -6.53 13.54 7.54
N PHE A 83 -6.55 14.09 6.33
CA PHE A 83 -6.14 15.47 6.09
C PHE A 83 -7.34 16.38 5.91
N ARG A 84 -7.33 17.49 6.62
CA ARG A 84 -8.33 18.56 6.50
C ARG A 84 -7.69 19.80 5.88
N ASN A 85 -8.55 20.68 5.36
CA ASN A 85 -8.13 21.95 4.77
C ASN A 85 -7.19 21.81 3.57
N ILE A 86 -7.34 20.69 2.82
CA ILE A 86 -6.67 20.48 1.55
C ILE A 86 -7.70 20.26 0.44
N LYS A 87 -7.34 20.60 -0.79
CA LYS A 87 -8.22 20.41 -1.95
C LYS A 87 -8.06 19.01 -2.54
N MET A 88 -6.82 18.51 -2.62
CA MET A 88 -6.51 17.23 -3.21
C MET A 88 -5.15 16.74 -2.74
N MET A 89 -4.95 15.43 -2.87
CA MET A 89 -3.67 14.79 -2.67
C MET A 89 -3.27 14.09 -3.96
N ILE A 90 -2.05 14.30 -4.41
CA ILE A 90 -1.55 13.75 -5.67
C ILE A 90 -0.32 12.91 -5.40
N ASN A 91 -0.26 11.72 -5.98
CA ASN A 91 0.94 10.91 -5.97
C ASN A 91 1.98 11.55 -6.86
N TYR A 92 3.08 11.98 -6.26
CA TYR A 92 4.14 12.72 -6.96
C TYR A 92 5.22 11.79 -7.51
N GLY A 93 5.58 10.74 -6.77
CA GLY A 93 6.62 9.81 -7.19
C GLY A 93 6.92 8.76 -6.14
N ILE A 94 7.85 7.89 -6.49
CA ILE A 94 8.36 6.84 -5.62
C ILE A 94 9.89 6.93 -5.68
N GLU A 95 10.54 7.07 -4.52
CA GLU A 95 12.00 7.20 -4.48
C GLU A 95 12.71 5.85 -4.47
N LYS A 96 12.42 5.02 -3.49
CA LYS A 96 13.01 3.68 -3.36
C LYS A 96 11.88 2.68 -3.30
N PHE A 97 11.94 1.67 -4.16
CA PHE A 97 10.86 0.70 -4.23
C PHE A 97 11.39 -0.70 -4.46
N LYS A 98 10.83 -1.66 -3.74
CA LYS A 98 11.19 -3.07 -3.88
C LYS A 98 10.02 -3.96 -3.52
N PHE A 99 9.77 -4.96 -4.35
CA PHE A 99 8.92 -6.10 -4.01
C PHE A 99 9.78 -7.14 -3.30
N ASN A 100 9.46 -7.45 -2.04
CA ASN A 100 10.25 -8.38 -1.23
C ASN A 100 9.66 -9.79 -1.20
N GLN A 101 8.38 -9.90 -0.81
CA GLN A 101 7.69 -11.18 -0.71
C GLN A 101 6.43 -11.17 -1.58
N PRO A 102 6.13 -12.27 -2.28
CA PRO A 102 4.87 -12.37 -2.99
C PRO A 102 3.71 -12.40 -1.99
N VAL A 103 2.63 -11.73 -2.35
CA VAL A 103 1.37 -11.79 -1.60
C VAL A 103 0.51 -12.87 -2.23
N LEU A 104 0.25 -13.94 -1.50
CA LEU A 104 -0.59 -15.03 -1.99
C LEU A 104 -2.06 -14.62 -1.94
N VAL A 105 -2.86 -15.20 -2.81
CA VAL A 105 -4.32 -15.04 -2.72
C VAL A 105 -4.79 -15.39 -1.31
N ASN A 106 -5.73 -14.60 -0.78
CA ASN A 106 -6.26 -14.69 0.58
C ASN A 106 -5.30 -14.28 1.71
N ASN A 107 -4.08 -13.88 1.42
CA ASN A 107 -3.26 -13.22 2.42
C ASN A 107 -3.93 -11.90 2.84
N GLU A 108 -3.67 -11.50 4.08
CA GLU A 108 -4.08 -10.21 4.60
C GLU A 108 -2.87 -9.29 4.71
N VAL A 109 -3.02 -8.06 4.23
CA VAL A 109 -1.95 -7.07 4.23
C VAL A 109 -2.38 -5.80 4.94
N ARG A 110 -1.43 -5.08 5.52
CA ARG A 110 -1.65 -3.75 6.10
C ARG A 110 -0.46 -2.85 5.81
N LEU A 111 -0.70 -1.56 5.83
CA LEU A 111 0.33 -0.54 5.63
C LEU A 111 0.83 -0.03 6.98
N ARG A 112 2.15 0.06 7.11
CA ARG A 112 2.83 0.81 8.16
C ARG A 112 3.47 2.03 7.53
N ALA A 113 3.31 3.20 8.14
CA ALA A 113 3.79 4.45 7.56
C ALA A 113 4.57 5.28 8.58
N LYS A 114 5.67 5.87 8.10
CA LYS A 114 6.52 6.80 8.84
C LYS A 114 6.73 8.04 7.99
N LEU A 115 6.59 9.22 8.56
CA LEU A 115 6.88 10.46 7.85
C LEU A 115 8.40 10.63 7.69
N HIS A 116 8.88 10.53 6.46
CA HIS A 116 10.30 10.65 6.13
C HIS A 116 10.74 12.10 6.05
N SER A 117 10.01 12.92 5.33
CA SER A 117 10.32 14.34 5.16
C SER A 117 9.08 15.13 4.77
N ILE A 118 9.14 16.44 5.01
CA ILE A 118 8.06 17.36 4.69
C ILE A 118 8.64 18.72 4.30
N ALA A 119 8.07 19.35 3.29
CA ALA A 119 8.49 20.66 2.81
C ALA A 119 7.28 21.51 2.39
N ASN A 120 7.34 22.80 2.68
CA ASN A 120 6.36 23.76 2.20
C ASN A 120 6.90 24.42 0.92
N LEU A 121 6.23 24.19 -0.20
CA LEU A 121 6.57 24.72 -1.50
C LEU A 121 5.56 25.81 -1.89
N ARG A 122 5.58 26.93 -1.17
CA ARG A 122 4.70 28.09 -1.44
C ARG A 122 3.21 27.71 -1.40
N GLY A 123 2.77 27.10 -0.32
CA GLY A 123 1.37 26.69 -0.12
C GLY A 123 1.06 25.28 -0.61
N ILE A 124 2.01 24.61 -1.25
CA ILE A 124 1.91 23.19 -1.58
C ILE A 124 2.77 22.40 -0.59
N THR A 125 2.17 21.47 0.11
CA THR A 125 2.91 20.57 0.99
C THR A 125 3.41 19.39 0.19
N LYS A 126 4.74 19.24 0.10
CA LYS A 126 5.38 18.02 -0.40
C LYS A 126 5.84 17.20 0.79
N PHE A 127 5.50 15.92 0.81
CA PHE A 127 6.00 15.03 1.86
C PHE A 127 6.35 13.66 1.30
N GLU A 128 7.31 13.03 1.96
CA GLU A 128 7.70 11.65 1.67
C GLU A 128 7.35 10.78 2.85
N VAL A 129 6.79 9.62 2.58
CA VAL A 129 6.43 8.64 3.59
C VAL A 129 7.15 7.34 3.29
N ASP A 130 7.83 6.81 4.29
CA ASP A 130 8.34 5.45 4.24
C ASP A 130 7.18 4.50 4.56
N VAL A 131 6.84 3.65 3.61
CA VAL A 131 5.76 2.70 3.76
C VAL A 131 6.27 1.28 3.68
N THR A 132 5.71 0.42 4.51
CA THR A 132 5.95 -1.01 4.50
C THR A 132 4.61 -1.72 4.43
N LEU A 133 4.43 -2.57 3.43
CA LEU A 133 3.26 -3.42 3.35
C LEU A 133 3.56 -4.72 4.10
N GLU A 134 2.92 -4.91 5.24
CA GLU A 134 3.09 -6.10 6.08
C GLU A 134 2.10 -7.18 5.66
N ILE A 135 2.58 -8.42 5.61
CA ILE A 135 1.73 -9.60 5.40
C ILE A 135 1.49 -10.24 6.76
N LYS A 136 0.23 -10.46 7.11
CA LYS A 136 -0.15 -11.06 8.39
C LYS A 136 0.53 -12.42 8.58
N ASP A 137 1.09 -12.62 9.76
CA ASP A 137 1.80 -13.84 10.16
C ASP A 137 3.08 -14.12 9.35
N ASN A 138 3.61 -13.12 8.66
CA ASN A 138 4.88 -13.20 7.96
C ASN A 138 5.83 -12.12 8.48
N PRO A 139 7.05 -12.50 8.95
CA PRO A 139 8.01 -11.52 9.46
C PRO A 139 8.64 -10.67 8.35
N LYS A 140 8.51 -11.08 7.10
CA LYS A 140 9.05 -10.34 5.95
C LYS A 140 7.93 -9.57 5.25
N PRO A 141 8.17 -8.29 4.87
CA PRO A 141 7.17 -7.50 4.15
C PRO A 141 7.00 -7.95 2.69
N ALA A 142 5.90 -7.49 2.12
CA ALA A 142 5.59 -7.68 0.72
C ALA A 142 6.47 -6.86 -0.24
#